data_e1417067a79c80cbf63115ec8d89c086
#
_entry.id   e1417067a79c80cbf63115ec8d89c086
#
_cell.length_a   1.000
_cell.length_b   1.000
_cell.length_c   1.000
_cell.angle_alpha   90.00
_cell.angle_beta   90.00
_cell.angle_gamma   90.00
#
_symmetry.space_group_name_H-M   'P 1'
#
loop_
_entity.id
_entity.type
_entity.pdbx_description
1 polymer ?
#
loop_
_entity_poly.entity_id
_entity_poly.type
_entity_poly.pdbx_seq_one_letter_code
_entity_poly.pdbx_strand_id
1 'polypeptide(L)'
;MNQDMSIVQLVLHASVVVQAVMLLLLAVSVMSWAAILRKIFSLKKVKSLNDEFEREFWSGTSLNELQAAAMQNAKFAGPMERIFASGMREFQKLRERRIVDHGVVVDGARRAMRASFQRELDAVESNLSFLASVGSVSPYVGLFGTVWGIMHAFTGLASLQQVTLATVAPGIAEALVATAIGLFAAIPAVVAYNRFARDIDRVAIKLETFIEEFSNILQRNAGAQAPSER
;
A
#
# COMPACT_ATOMS: atom_id res chain seq x y z
N MET A 1 -21.45 22.42 41.50
CA MET A 1 -20.09 22.15 40.99
C MET A 1 -20.26 21.29 39.75
N ASN A 2 -20.14 21.89 38.59
CA ASN A 2 -20.13 21.15 37.31
C ASN A 2 -18.82 20.35 37.26
N GLN A 3 -18.92 19.04 37.52
CA GLN A 3 -17.82 18.15 37.15
C GLN A 3 -17.94 17.98 35.63
N ASP A 4 -17.25 18.84 34.91
CA ASP A 4 -16.96 18.58 33.50
C ASP A 4 -16.12 17.30 33.49
N MET A 5 -16.76 16.17 33.20
CA MET A 5 -16.08 14.89 33.05
C MET A 5 -15.18 15.00 31.81
N SER A 6 -13.93 15.31 32.05
CA SER A 6 -12.97 15.37 30.94
C SER A 6 -12.83 13.96 30.32
N ILE A 7 -12.67 13.90 28.99
CA ILE A 7 -12.46 12.61 28.28
C ILE A 7 -11.32 11.81 28.92
N VAL A 8 -10.30 12.49 29.44
CA VAL A 8 -9.19 11.85 30.14
C VAL A 8 -9.63 11.13 31.43
N GLN A 9 -10.51 11.75 32.20
CA GLN A 9 -11.06 11.11 33.41
C GLN A 9 -11.94 9.91 33.07
N LEU A 10 -12.75 9.99 32.01
CA LEU A 10 -13.54 8.87 31.51
C LEU A 10 -12.62 7.69 31.11
N VAL A 11 -11.51 7.92 30.42
CA VAL A 11 -10.56 6.87 30.05
C VAL A 11 -9.88 6.25 31.26
N LEU A 12 -9.50 7.05 32.26
CA LEU A 12 -8.79 6.56 33.46
C LEU A 12 -9.69 5.76 34.42
N HIS A 13 -10.99 5.99 34.42
CA HIS A 13 -11.96 5.29 35.29
C HIS A 13 -12.63 4.11 34.58
N ALA A 14 -12.45 3.95 33.28
CA ALA A 14 -13.01 2.85 32.51
C ALA A 14 -12.53 1.48 33.05
N SER A 15 -13.32 0.43 32.81
CA SER A 15 -12.91 -0.92 33.13
C SER A 15 -11.59 -1.31 32.42
N VAL A 16 -10.80 -2.17 33.06
CA VAL A 16 -9.47 -2.60 32.51
C VAL A 16 -9.58 -3.10 31.07
N VAL A 17 -10.66 -3.81 30.74
CA VAL A 17 -10.89 -4.31 29.37
C VAL A 17 -11.11 -3.16 28.38
N VAL A 18 -11.94 -2.17 28.76
CA VAL A 18 -12.21 -0.99 27.91
C VAL A 18 -10.93 -0.15 27.75
N GLN A 19 -10.14 0.02 28.80
CA GLN A 19 -8.84 0.69 28.72
C GLN A 19 -7.88 -0.04 27.77
N ALA A 20 -7.80 -1.38 27.86
CA ALA A 20 -6.97 -2.17 26.95
C ALA A 20 -7.41 -2.04 25.48
N VAL A 21 -8.72 -2.03 25.22
CA VAL A 21 -9.30 -1.78 23.88
C VAL A 21 -8.93 -0.41 23.38
N MET A 22 -9.08 0.64 24.19
CA MET A 22 -8.73 2.01 23.79
C MET A 22 -7.24 2.16 23.51
N LEU A 23 -6.36 1.58 24.34
CA LEU A 23 -4.91 1.60 24.11
C LEU A 23 -4.52 0.87 22.83
N LEU A 24 -5.11 -0.31 22.59
CA LEU A 24 -4.90 -1.05 21.33
C LEU A 24 -5.30 -0.21 20.12
N LEU A 25 -6.48 0.40 20.13
CA LEU A 25 -6.98 1.22 19.04
C LEU A 25 -6.12 2.47 18.80
N LEU A 26 -5.62 3.11 19.87
CA LEU A 26 -4.69 4.24 19.74
C LEU A 26 -3.36 3.80 19.13
N ALA A 27 -2.80 2.68 19.57
CA ALA A 27 -1.57 2.14 19.00
C ALA A 27 -1.73 1.80 17.51
N VAL A 28 -2.83 1.13 17.14
CA VAL A 28 -3.18 0.82 15.74
C VAL A 28 -3.37 2.11 14.93
N SER A 29 -4.00 3.13 15.49
CA SER A 29 -4.19 4.44 14.84
C SER A 29 -2.83 5.09 14.52
N VAL A 30 -1.91 5.15 15.49
CA VAL A 30 -0.56 5.72 15.28
C VAL A 30 0.21 4.94 14.21
N MET A 31 0.17 3.60 14.25
CA MET A 31 0.79 2.75 13.22
C MET A 31 0.17 2.99 11.83
N SER A 32 -1.14 3.16 11.77
CA SER A 32 -1.86 3.46 10.53
C SER A 32 -1.42 4.80 9.94
N TRP A 33 -1.33 5.85 10.74
CA TRP A 33 -0.81 7.14 10.29
C TRP A 33 0.64 7.07 9.79
N ALA A 34 1.49 6.32 10.49
CA ALA A 34 2.87 6.09 10.06
C ALA A 34 2.92 5.35 8.71
N ALA A 35 2.07 4.33 8.52
CA ALA A 35 1.96 3.59 7.26
C ALA A 35 1.45 4.50 6.13
N ILE A 36 0.44 5.34 6.39
CA ILE A 36 -0.11 6.31 5.42
C ILE A 36 0.99 7.26 4.95
N LEU A 37 1.72 7.89 5.87
CA LEU A 37 2.78 8.84 5.52
C LEU A 37 3.89 8.18 4.71
N ARG A 38 4.38 7.02 5.14
CA ARG A 38 5.40 6.25 4.40
C ARG A 38 4.93 5.92 2.98
N LYS A 39 3.67 5.53 2.82
CA LYS A 39 3.10 5.16 1.52
C LYS A 39 2.98 6.36 0.58
N ILE A 40 2.58 7.52 1.10
CA ILE A 40 2.53 8.77 0.30
C ILE A 40 3.92 9.08 -0.29
N PHE A 41 4.97 9.04 0.54
CA PHE A 41 6.33 9.32 0.07
C PHE A 41 6.83 8.26 -0.90
N SER A 42 6.56 6.97 -0.62
CA SER A 42 6.95 5.86 -1.49
C SER A 42 6.30 5.97 -2.88
N LEU A 43 4.98 6.16 -2.95
CA LEU A 43 4.26 6.30 -4.23
C LEU A 43 4.69 7.54 -5.01
N LYS A 44 4.92 8.66 -4.32
CA LYS A 44 5.44 9.88 -4.96
C LYS A 44 6.82 9.63 -5.58
N LYS A 45 7.70 8.93 -4.86
CA LYS A 45 9.03 8.55 -5.37
C LYS A 45 8.93 7.61 -6.57
N VAL A 46 8.09 6.57 -6.50
CA VAL A 46 7.86 5.64 -7.62
C VAL A 46 7.39 6.38 -8.86
N LYS A 47 6.39 7.26 -8.74
CA LYS A 47 5.89 8.06 -9.86
C LYS A 47 6.99 8.93 -10.46
N SER A 48 7.75 9.66 -9.63
CA SER A 48 8.84 10.53 -10.09
C SER A 48 9.91 9.76 -10.86
N LEU A 49 10.36 8.61 -10.33
CA LEU A 49 11.37 7.78 -10.99
C LEU A 49 10.87 7.17 -12.30
N ASN A 50 9.62 6.74 -12.34
CA ASN A 50 9.03 6.23 -13.59
C ASN A 50 8.90 7.33 -14.65
N ASP A 51 8.46 8.54 -14.27
CA ASP A 51 8.31 9.66 -15.19
C ASP A 51 9.67 10.18 -15.72
N GLU A 52 10.71 10.11 -14.90
CA GLU A 52 12.09 10.45 -15.28
C GLU A 52 12.63 9.45 -16.29
N PHE A 53 12.56 8.15 -15.98
CA PHE A 53 13.01 7.09 -16.87
C PHE A 53 12.23 7.08 -18.19
N GLU A 54 10.90 7.27 -18.15
CA GLU A 54 10.07 7.31 -19.36
C GLU A 54 10.47 8.45 -20.28
N ARG A 55 10.76 9.65 -19.74
CA ARG A 55 11.27 10.78 -20.54
C ARG A 55 12.61 10.49 -21.17
N GLU A 56 13.53 9.86 -20.44
CA GLU A 56 14.82 9.47 -20.94
C GLU A 56 14.69 8.40 -22.03
N PHE A 57 13.83 7.41 -21.84
CA PHE A 57 13.55 6.36 -22.81
C PHE A 57 13.05 6.92 -24.16
N TRP A 58 12.15 7.91 -24.11
CA TRP A 58 11.58 8.54 -25.31
C TRP A 58 12.42 9.69 -25.89
N SER A 59 13.53 10.07 -25.25
CA SER A 59 14.43 11.12 -25.76
C SER A 59 15.27 10.71 -26.98
N GLY A 60 15.24 9.42 -27.35
CA GLY A 60 16.05 8.89 -28.45
C GLY A 60 17.42 8.34 -28.03
N THR A 61 17.69 8.25 -26.73
CA THR A 61 18.90 7.60 -26.19
C THR A 61 18.96 6.14 -26.63
N SER A 62 20.15 5.63 -26.94
CA SER A 62 20.32 4.25 -27.37
C SER A 62 19.93 3.26 -26.24
N LEU A 63 19.26 2.15 -26.60
CA LEU A 63 18.85 1.14 -25.63
C LEU A 63 20.04 0.55 -24.84
N ASN A 64 21.22 0.50 -25.44
CA ASN A 64 22.43 0.00 -24.78
C ASN A 64 22.97 1.00 -23.74
N GLU A 65 22.91 2.30 -24.01
CA GLU A 65 23.29 3.35 -23.06
C GLU A 65 22.34 3.38 -21.88
N LEU A 66 21.01 3.32 -22.12
CA LEU A 66 20.00 3.20 -21.07
C LEU A 66 20.22 1.96 -20.19
N GLN A 67 20.59 0.83 -20.81
CA GLN A 67 20.88 -0.38 -20.06
C GLN A 67 22.14 -0.23 -19.19
N ALA A 68 23.20 0.37 -19.73
CA ALA A 68 24.42 0.62 -18.97
C ALA A 68 24.16 1.54 -17.76
N ALA A 69 23.37 2.61 -17.96
CA ALA A 69 22.94 3.51 -16.88
C ALA A 69 22.09 2.78 -15.81
N ALA A 70 21.12 1.96 -16.23
CA ALA A 70 20.28 1.17 -15.32
C ALA A 70 21.08 0.15 -14.50
N MET A 71 22.15 -0.42 -15.08
CA MET A 71 23.03 -1.33 -14.35
C MET A 71 23.88 -0.61 -13.30
N GLN A 72 24.36 0.59 -13.61
CA GLN A 72 25.14 1.41 -12.66
C GLN A 72 24.30 1.90 -11.50
N ASN A 73 23.04 2.27 -11.75
CA ASN A 73 22.13 2.85 -10.77
C ASN A 73 21.12 1.86 -10.17
N ALA A 74 21.35 0.55 -10.27
CA ALA A 74 20.38 -0.50 -9.93
C ALA A 74 19.74 -0.36 -8.52
N LYS A 75 20.45 0.23 -7.53
CA LYS A 75 19.94 0.48 -6.17
C LYS A 75 18.89 1.60 -6.11
N PHE A 76 18.96 2.56 -7.01
CA PHE A 76 18.09 3.73 -7.02
C PHE A 76 17.07 3.70 -8.17
N ALA A 77 17.18 2.70 -9.04
CA ALA A 77 16.30 2.48 -10.18
C ALA A 77 14.83 2.40 -9.78
N GLY A 78 13.97 3.05 -10.57
CA GLY A 78 12.51 2.94 -10.44
C GLY A 78 11.98 1.59 -10.96
N PRO A 79 10.70 1.27 -10.68
CA PRO A 79 10.06 0.06 -11.20
C PRO A 79 10.16 -0.09 -12.73
N MET A 80 9.89 0.98 -13.48
CA MET A 80 9.94 0.97 -14.95
C MET A 80 11.34 0.67 -15.47
N GLU A 81 12.36 1.28 -14.90
CA GLU A 81 13.76 1.05 -15.25
C GLU A 81 14.21 -0.39 -14.94
N ARG A 82 13.76 -0.97 -13.81
CA ARG A 82 14.06 -2.38 -13.47
C ARG A 82 13.37 -3.36 -14.42
N ILE A 83 12.15 -3.06 -14.85
CA ILE A 83 11.43 -3.84 -15.86
C ILE A 83 12.19 -3.78 -17.19
N PHE A 84 12.57 -2.58 -17.63
CA PHE A 84 13.40 -2.37 -18.83
C PHE A 84 14.70 -3.17 -18.77
N ALA A 85 15.48 -3.03 -17.70
CA ALA A 85 16.74 -3.75 -17.50
C ALA A 85 16.58 -5.28 -17.54
N SER A 86 15.46 -5.78 -16.98
CA SER A 86 15.14 -7.22 -17.02
C SER A 86 14.86 -7.71 -18.45
N GLY A 87 14.07 -6.95 -19.22
CA GLY A 87 13.77 -7.24 -20.62
C GLY A 87 15.02 -7.20 -21.51
N MET A 88 15.80 -6.14 -21.39
CA MET A 88 17.05 -5.99 -22.16
C MET A 88 18.07 -7.08 -21.88
N ARG A 89 18.24 -7.46 -20.62
CA ARG A 89 19.14 -8.55 -20.22
C ARG A 89 18.75 -9.87 -20.87
N GLU A 90 17.47 -10.23 -20.84
CA GLU A 90 17.00 -11.47 -21.44
C GLU A 90 17.06 -11.42 -22.98
N PHE A 91 16.73 -10.28 -23.58
CA PHE A 91 16.85 -10.04 -25.00
C PHE A 91 18.29 -10.25 -25.51
N GLN A 92 19.28 -9.64 -24.85
CA GLN A 92 20.69 -9.80 -25.20
C GLN A 92 21.18 -11.23 -25.03
N LYS A 93 20.85 -11.88 -23.91
CA LYS A 93 21.20 -13.27 -23.62
C LYS A 93 20.67 -14.26 -24.69
N LEU A 94 19.42 -14.07 -25.14
CA LEU A 94 18.83 -14.92 -26.18
C LEU A 94 19.47 -14.65 -27.56
N ARG A 95 19.84 -13.42 -27.86
CA ARG A 95 20.60 -13.07 -29.08
C ARG A 95 22.01 -13.66 -29.08
N GLU A 96 22.73 -13.63 -27.97
CA GLU A 96 24.05 -14.24 -27.81
C GLU A 96 24.00 -15.76 -28.06
N ARG A 97 22.89 -16.41 -27.70
CA ARG A 97 22.65 -17.82 -27.99
C ARG A 97 22.29 -18.12 -29.45
N ARG A 98 22.32 -17.11 -30.33
CA ARG A 98 22.04 -17.20 -31.77
C ARG A 98 20.69 -17.87 -32.09
N ILE A 99 19.66 -17.59 -31.26
CA ILE A 99 18.30 -18.06 -31.54
C ILE A 99 17.82 -17.33 -32.79
N VAL A 100 17.51 -18.09 -33.84
CA VAL A 100 17.16 -17.57 -35.17
C VAL A 100 15.73 -16.99 -35.18
N ASP A 101 14.84 -17.52 -34.35
CA ASP A 101 13.47 -17.07 -34.28
C ASP A 101 13.36 -15.79 -33.44
N HIS A 102 13.17 -14.66 -34.14
CA HIS A 102 13.02 -13.35 -33.53
C HIS A 102 11.78 -13.27 -32.60
N GLY A 103 10.72 -14.01 -32.91
CA GLY A 103 9.54 -14.10 -32.06
C GLY A 103 9.88 -14.68 -30.71
N VAL A 104 10.63 -15.76 -30.66
CA VAL A 104 11.06 -16.42 -29.41
C VAL A 104 11.92 -15.48 -28.55
N VAL A 105 12.79 -14.67 -29.19
CA VAL A 105 13.65 -13.71 -28.48
C VAL A 105 12.82 -12.60 -27.84
N VAL A 106 11.86 -12.02 -28.58
CA VAL A 106 10.98 -10.95 -28.06
C VAL A 106 10.05 -11.47 -26.99
N ASP A 107 9.45 -12.67 -27.18
CA ASP A 107 8.62 -13.30 -26.19
C ASP A 107 9.38 -13.65 -24.89
N GLY A 108 10.64 -14.03 -24.99
CA GLY A 108 11.52 -14.24 -23.85
C GLY A 108 11.71 -12.97 -23.03
N ALA A 109 12.05 -11.86 -23.71
CA ALA A 109 12.20 -10.55 -23.09
C ALA A 109 10.88 -10.08 -22.44
N ARG A 110 9.75 -10.25 -23.13
CA ARG A 110 8.42 -9.89 -22.62
C ARG A 110 8.06 -10.69 -21.35
N ARG A 111 8.33 -11.99 -21.31
CA ARG A 111 8.15 -12.81 -20.10
C ARG A 111 9.03 -12.34 -18.93
N ALA A 112 10.30 -11.97 -19.21
CA ALA A 112 11.20 -11.44 -18.19
C ALA A 112 10.70 -10.11 -17.62
N MET A 113 10.19 -9.21 -18.49
CA MET A 113 9.58 -7.94 -18.08
C MET A 113 8.34 -8.16 -17.23
N ARG A 114 7.43 -9.06 -17.62
CA ARG A 114 6.23 -9.40 -16.84
C ARG A 114 6.55 -9.99 -15.47
N ALA A 115 7.57 -10.85 -15.39
CA ALA A 115 8.04 -11.39 -14.12
C ALA A 115 8.65 -10.29 -13.22
N SER A 116 9.33 -9.30 -13.80
CA SER A 116 9.82 -8.13 -13.07
C SER A 116 8.68 -7.23 -12.63
N PHE A 117 7.72 -6.95 -13.51
CA PHE A 117 6.51 -6.18 -13.21
C PHE A 117 5.77 -6.73 -11.99
N GLN A 118 5.56 -8.04 -11.93
CA GLN A 118 4.85 -8.65 -10.80
C GLN A 118 5.58 -8.39 -9.48
N ARG A 119 6.92 -8.54 -9.45
CA ARG A 119 7.72 -8.24 -8.26
C ARG A 119 7.66 -6.77 -7.84
N GLU A 120 7.68 -5.85 -8.82
CA GLU A 120 7.58 -4.43 -8.55
C GLU A 120 6.19 -4.03 -8.04
N LEU A 121 5.13 -4.64 -8.60
CA LEU A 121 3.76 -4.43 -8.16
C LEU A 121 3.57 -4.91 -6.72
N ASP A 122 4.02 -6.12 -6.38
CA ASP A 122 3.99 -6.66 -5.01
C ASP A 122 4.70 -5.72 -4.01
N ALA A 123 5.85 -5.16 -4.40
CA ALA A 123 6.58 -4.20 -3.58
C ALA A 123 5.81 -2.88 -3.39
N VAL A 124 5.16 -2.40 -4.44
CA VAL A 124 4.35 -1.17 -4.40
C VAL A 124 3.04 -1.40 -3.63
N GLU A 125 2.46 -2.59 -3.61
CA GLU A 125 1.26 -2.94 -2.83
C GLU A 125 1.55 -3.19 -1.34
N SER A 126 2.81 -3.33 -0.97
CA SER A 126 3.20 -3.62 0.43
C SER A 126 2.49 -2.71 1.44
N ASN A 127 2.08 -3.27 2.58
CA ASN A 127 1.35 -2.60 3.67
C ASN A 127 -0.07 -2.08 3.33
N LEU A 128 -0.58 -2.31 2.12
CA LEU A 128 -1.95 -1.91 1.77
C LEU A 128 -2.98 -2.75 2.55
N SER A 129 -2.72 -4.05 2.69
CA SER A 129 -3.54 -4.99 3.47
C SER A 129 -3.66 -4.59 4.94
N PHE A 130 -2.60 -4.01 5.53
CA PHE A 130 -2.66 -3.49 6.90
C PHE A 130 -3.69 -2.36 7.03
N LEU A 131 -3.69 -1.38 6.11
CA LEU A 131 -4.67 -0.29 6.12
C LEU A 131 -6.09 -0.79 5.89
N ALA A 132 -6.28 -1.78 5.02
CA ALA A 132 -7.57 -2.43 4.81
C ALA A 132 -8.07 -3.10 6.11
N SER A 133 -7.19 -3.82 6.80
CA SER A 133 -7.53 -4.48 8.07
C SER A 133 -7.86 -3.46 9.17
N VAL A 134 -7.07 -2.40 9.32
CA VAL A 134 -7.37 -1.33 10.29
C VAL A 134 -8.74 -0.70 10.00
N GLY A 135 -9.00 -0.39 8.74
CA GLY A 135 -10.26 0.22 8.32
C GLY A 135 -11.48 -0.65 8.57
N SER A 136 -11.36 -1.96 8.34
CA SER A 136 -12.47 -2.89 8.48
C SER A 136 -12.66 -3.40 9.91
N VAL A 137 -11.59 -3.59 10.69
CA VAL A 137 -11.64 -4.24 12.01
C VAL A 137 -11.80 -3.25 13.17
N SER A 138 -11.15 -2.07 13.09
CA SER A 138 -11.13 -1.11 14.20
C SER A 138 -12.53 -0.68 14.68
N PRO A 139 -13.55 -0.48 13.82
CA PRO A 139 -14.91 -0.16 14.27
C PRO A 139 -15.51 -1.26 15.13
N TYR A 140 -15.26 -2.53 14.79
CA TYR A 140 -15.79 -3.67 15.57
C TYR A 140 -15.07 -3.83 16.90
N VAL A 141 -13.77 -3.55 16.95
CA VAL A 141 -13.02 -3.52 18.21
C VAL A 141 -13.54 -2.40 19.11
N GLY A 142 -13.84 -1.23 18.56
CA GLY A 142 -14.49 -0.13 19.28
C GLY A 142 -15.88 -0.51 19.79
N LEU A 143 -16.69 -1.15 18.94
CA LEU A 143 -18.02 -1.66 19.33
C LEU A 143 -17.93 -2.70 20.45
N PHE A 144 -16.97 -3.62 20.38
CA PHE A 144 -16.70 -4.56 21.47
C PHE A 144 -16.44 -3.83 22.79
N GLY A 145 -15.61 -2.76 22.77
CA GLY A 145 -15.39 -1.91 23.94
C GLY A 145 -16.66 -1.29 24.49
N THR A 146 -17.58 -0.86 23.62
CA THR A 146 -18.87 -0.30 24.02
C THR A 146 -19.76 -1.37 24.68
N VAL A 147 -19.91 -2.54 24.05
CA VAL A 147 -20.72 -3.64 24.59
C VAL A 147 -20.19 -4.07 25.96
N TRP A 148 -18.88 -4.25 26.09
CA TRP A 148 -18.25 -4.61 27.35
C TRP A 148 -18.43 -3.55 28.42
N GLY A 149 -18.21 -2.28 28.11
CA GLY A 149 -18.35 -1.18 29.06
C GLY A 149 -19.76 -1.00 29.56
N ILE A 150 -20.77 -1.08 28.68
CA ILE A 150 -22.20 -1.03 29.07
C ILE A 150 -22.55 -2.23 29.94
N MET A 151 -22.13 -3.44 29.55
CA MET A 151 -22.36 -4.64 30.37
C MET A 151 -21.74 -4.47 31.76
N HIS A 152 -20.53 -3.97 31.86
CA HIS A 152 -19.86 -3.70 33.14
C HIS A 152 -20.61 -2.67 34.01
N ALA A 153 -21.06 -1.57 33.38
CA ALA A 153 -21.85 -0.56 34.06
C ALA A 153 -23.15 -1.13 34.65
N PHE A 154 -23.86 -2.00 33.92
CA PHE A 154 -25.09 -2.64 34.40
C PHE A 154 -24.83 -3.73 35.43
N THR A 155 -23.78 -4.51 35.33
CA THR A 155 -23.45 -5.53 36.36
C THR A 155 -23.09 -4.88 37.69
N GLY A 156 -22.51 -3.69 37.70
CA GLY A 156 -22.26 -2.91 38.91
C GLY A 156 -23.53 -2.46 39.65
N LEU A 157 -24.70 -2.41 38.99
CA LEU A 157 -25.96 -2.05 39.60
C LEU A 157 -26.58 -3.17 40.47
N ALA A 158 -26.22 -4.42 40.21
CA ALA A 158 -26.79 -5.56 40.87
C ALA A 158 -26.58 -5.55 42.42
N SER A 159 -25.60 -4.76 42.88
CA SER A 159 -25.25 -4.60 44.30
C SER A 159 -25.83 -3.36 44.97
N LEU A 160 -26.56 -2.50 44.22
CA LEU A 160 -27.04 -1.21 44.70
C LEU A 160 -28.52 -1.27 45.07
N GLN A 161 -28.87 -0.74 46.24
CA GLN A 161 -30.27 -0.67 46.71
C GLN A 161 -31.12 0.40 45.98
N GLN A 162 -30.48 1.43 45.44
CA GLN A 162 -31.11 2.48 44.63
C GLN A 162 -30.31 2.72 43.39
N VAL A 163 -30.98 2.64 42.24
CA VAL A 163 -30.37 2.87 40.91
C VAL A 163 -30.87 4.20 40.39
N THR A 164 -29.94 5.11 40.10
CA THR A 164 -30.21 6.39 39.44
C THR A 164 -29.48 6.46 38.11
N LEU A 165 -29.97 7.28 37.19
CA LEU A 165 -29.28 7.53 35.91
C LEU A 165 -27.84 8.04 36.11
N ALA A 166 -27.63 8.85 37.16
CA ALA A 166 -26.32 9.36 37.54
C ALA A 166 -25.28 8.28 37.85
N THR A 167 -25.75 7.10 38.30
CA THR A 167 -24.86 5.98 38.64
C THR A 167 -24.33 5.26 37.41
N VAL A 168 -25.08 5.22 36.29
CA VAL A 168 -24.68 4.47 35.06
C VAL A 168 -24.16 5.36 33.98
N ALA A 169 -24.51 6.64 33.95
CA ALA A 169 -24.15 7.57 32.92
C ALA A 169 -22.61 7.64 32.64
N PRO A 170 -21.73 7.66 33.68
CA PRO A 170 -20.29 7.63 33.45
C PRO A 170 -19.83 6.39 32.68
N GLY A 171 -20.22 5.19 33.09
CA GLY A 171 -19.81 3.95 32.44
C GLY A 171 -20.33 3.80 31.01
N ILE A 172 -21.53 4.35 30.71
CA ILE A 172 -22.03 4.42 29.34
C ILE A 172 -21.20 5.40 28.52
N ALA A 173 -20.87 6.56 29.08
CA ALA A 173 -20.05 7.56 28.40
C ALA A 173 -18.65 7.03 28.08
N GLU A 174 -18.00 6.34 29.02
CA GLU A 174 -16.71 5.65 28.82
C GLU A 174 -16.77 4.64 27.68
N ALA A 175 -17.82 3.83 27.65
CA ALA A 175 -18.03 2.84 26.59
C ALA A 175 -18.15 3.50 25.20
N LEU A 176 -18.89 4.58 25.07
CA LEU A 176 -19.04 5.33 23.81
C LEU A 176 -17.72 5.91 23.30
N VAL A 177 -16.82 6.33 24.19
CA VAL A 177 -15.48 6.81 23.83
C VAL A 177 -14.70 5.72 23.11
N ALA A 178 -14.79 4.45 23.51
CA ALA A 178 -14.10 3.35 22.83
C ALA A 178 -14.53 3.21 21.36
N THR A 179 -15.83 3.32 21.07
CA THR A 179 -16.33 3.30 19.69
C THR A 179 -15.84 4.52 18.90
N ALA A 180 -15.86 5.71 19.50
CA ALA A 180 -15.37 6.92 18.85
C ALA A 180 -13.89 6.79 18.46
N ILE A 181 -13.03 6.23 19.33
CA ILE A 181 -11.62 5.95 19.03
C ILE A 181 -11.49 4.91 17.90
N GLY A 182 -12.32 3.86 17.91
CA GLY A 182 -12.34 2.86 16.84
C GLY A 182 -12.65 3.45 15.47
N LEU A 183 -13.64 4.33 15.39
CA LEU A 183 -13.99 5.07 14.17
C LEU A 183 -12.89 6.06 13.77
N PHE A 184 -12.29 6.75 14.72
CA PHE A 184 -11.18 7.67 14.47
C PHE A 184 -9.96 6.95 13.87
N ALA A 185 -9.68 5.72 14.29
CA ALA A 185 -8.62 4.90 13.70
C ALA A 185 -8.99 4.39 12.29
N ALA A 186 -10.24 3.99 12.10
CA ALA A 186 -10.70 3.34 10.87
C ALA A 186 -10.86 4.31 9.69
N ILE A 187 -11.45 5.48 9.91
CA ILE A 187 -11.82 6.40 8.82
C ILE A 187 -10.60 6.82 7.98
N PRO A 188 -9.48 7.31 8.57
CA PRO A 188 -8.29 7.66 7.80
C PRO A 188 -7.69 6.47 7.05
N ALA A 189 -7.72 5.27 7.66
CA ALA A 189 -7.19 4.06 7.07
C ALA A 189 -7.96 3.64 5.81
N VAL A 190 -9.30 3.66 5.84
CA VAL A 190 -10.16 3.36 4.68
C VAL A 190 -9.97 4.38 3.56
N VAL A 191 -9.95 5.67 3.90
CA VAL A 191 -9.75 6.74 2.91
C VAL A 191 -8.39 6.60 2.23
N ALA A 192 -7.34 6.35 3.02
CA ALA A 192 -5.99 6.16 2.51
C ALA A 192 -5.88 4.90 1.65
N TYR A 193 -6.42 3.78 2.11
CA TYR A 193 -6.46 2.52 1.36
C TYR A 193 -7.09 2.72 -0.03
N ASN A 194 -8.29 3.30 -0.09
CA ASN A 194 -9.01 3.52 -1.33
C ASN A 194 -8.27 4.46 -2.30
N ARG A 195 -7.55 5.45 -1.76
CA ARG A 195 -6.72 6.34 -2.57
C ARG A 195 -5.49 5.61 -3.12
N PHE A 196 -4.77 4.90 -2.25
CA PHE A 196 -3.54 4.21 -2.65
C PHE A 196 -3.81 3.07 -3.62
N ALA A 197 -4.89 2.29 -3.44
CA ALA A 197 -5.29 1.26 -4.39
C ALA A 197 -5.42 1.84 -5.81
N ARG A 198 -6.18 2.94 -5.97
CA ARG A 198 -6.32 3.60 -7.28
C ARG A 198 -5.01 4.18 -7.83
N ASP A 199 -4.14 4.69 -6.95
CA ASP A 199 -2.84 5.22 -7.38
C ASP A 199 -1.91 4.10 -7.84
N ILE A 200 -1.97 2.93 -7.21
CA ILE A 200 -1.21 1.72 -7.57
C ILE A 200 -1.72 1.16 -8.89
N ASP A 201 -3.04 1.06 -9.08
CA ASP A 201 -3.63 0.62 -10.35
C ASP A 201 -3.15 1.47 -11.53
N ARG A 202 -3.08 2.80 -11.35
CA ARG A 202 -2.54 3.71 -12.38
C ARG A 202 -1.07 3.45 -12.68
N VAL A 203 -0.27 3.18 -11.66
CA VAL A 203 1.14 2.81 -11.83
C VAL A 203 1.25 1.48 -12.58
N ALA A 204 0.44 0.49 -12.20
CA ALA A 204 0.41 -0.82 -12.85
C ALA A 204 0.07 -0.71 -14.35
N ILE A 205 -1.00 0.00 -14.70
CA ILE A 205 -1.39 0.24 -16.11
C ILE A 205 -0.25 0.90 -16.89
N LYS A 206 0.41 1.91 -16.30
CA LYS A 206 1.54 2.60 -16.95
C LYS A 206 2.72 1.66 -17.22
N LEU A 207 3.05 0.80 -16.27
CA LEU A 207 4.12 -0.19 -16.41
C LEU A 207 3.76 -1.28 -17.45
N GLU A 208 2.51 -1.72 -17.49
CA GLU A 208 2.04 -2.68 -18.51
C GLU A 208 2.09 -2.08 -19.91
N THR A 209 1.61 -0.85 -20.08
CA THR A 209 1.70 -0.11 -21.35
C THR A 209 3.16 -0.01 -21.82
N PHE A 210 4.05 0.35 -20.92
CA PHE A 210 5.50 0.40 -21.24
C PHE A 210 6.04 -0.96 -21.71
N ILE A 211 5.65 -2.07 -21.09
CA ILE A 211 6.07 -3.42 -21.50
C ILE A 211 5.65 -3.72 -22.94
N GLU A 212 4.42 -3.37 -23.31
CA GLU A 212 3.91 -3.61 -24.67
C GLU A 212 4.62 -2.71 -25.69
N GLU A 213 4.78 -1.43 -25.39
CA GLU A 213 5.50 -0.47 -26.26
C GLU A 213 6.96 -0.88 -26.46
N PHE A 214 7.65 -1.25 -25.39
CA PHE A 214 9.02 -1.70 -25.46
C PHE A 214 9.16 -3.03 -26.21
N SER A 215 8.24 -3.98 -26.02
CA SER A 215 8.19 -5.23 -26.78
C SER A 215 8.08 -4.96 -28.29
N ASN A 216 7.25 -4.00 -28.70
CA ASN A 216 7.12 -3.59 -30.11
C ASN A 216 8.43 -2.98 -30.67
N ILE A 217 9.16 -2.22 -29.84
CA ILE A 217 10.48 -1.68 -30.23
C ILE A 217 11.49 -2.81 -30.41
N LEU A 218 11.53 -3.77 -29.49
CA LEU A 218 12.41 -4.93 -29.60
C LEU A 218 12.11 -5.76 -30.84
N GLN A 219 10.83 -5.94 -31.18
CA GLN A 219 10.42 -6.66 -32.38
C GLN A 219 10.90 -5.97 -33.66
N ARG A 220 10.76 -4.65 -33.76
CA ARG A 220 11.27 -3.89 -34.90
C ARG A 220 12.80 -3.98 -35.02
N ASN A 221 13.51 -3.87 -33.91
CA ASN A 221 14.96 -3.95 -33.88
C ASN A 221 15.49 -5.37 -34.21
N ALA A 222 14.75 -6.41 -33.83
CA ALA A 222 15.08 -7.78 -34.19
C ALA A 222 14.88 -8.04 -35.70
N GLY A 223 13.81 -7.50 -36.29
CA GLY A 223 13.53 -7.63 -37.74
C GLY A 223 14.43 -6.82 -38.65
N ALA A 224 14.88 -5.63 -38.20
CA ALA A 224 15.72 -4.74 -38.99
C ALA A 224 17.16 -5.26 -39.22
N GLN A 225 17.61 -6.29 -38.52
CA GLN A 225 18.94 -6.90 -38.60
C GLN A 225 18.93 -8.25 -39.32
N ALA A 226 17.81 -8.69 -39.88
CA ALA A 226 17.81 -9.83 -40.79
C ALA A 226 18.62 -9.46 -42.06
N PRO A 227 19.66 -10.21 -42.43
CA PRO A 227 20.34 -9.96 -43.70
C PRO A 227 19.31 -10.14 -44.80
N SER A 228 19.22 -9.13 -45.72
CA SER A 228 18.49 -9.32 -46.97
C SER A 228 19.23 -10.40 -47.77
N GLU A 229 18.84 -11.65 -47.65
CA GLU A 229 19.22 -12.66 -48.62
C GLU A 229 18.60 -12.28 -49.97
N ARG A 230 19.45 -11.73 -50.82
CA ARG A 230 19.29 -11.71 -52.27
C ARG A 230 20.24 -12.70 -52.90
#